data_00bfb32c46521ba1a80db80d43e6e855
#
_entry.id   00bfb32c46521ba1a80db80d43e6e855
#
_cell.length_a   1.000
_cell.length_b   1.000
_cell.length_c   1.000
_cell.angle_alpha   90.00
_cell.angle_beta   90.00
_cell.angle_gamma   90.00
#
_symmetry.space_group_name_H-M   'P 1'
#
loop_
_entity.id
_entity.type
_entity.pdbx_description
1 polymer ?
#
loop_
_entity_poly.entity_id
_entity_poly.type
_entity_poly.pdbx_seq_one_letter_code
_entity_poly.pdbx_strand_id
1 'polypeptide(L)'
;FIPELEKQPRNLFFIRPRRFGKSIFLSMLYSYYDCTQSHKFQSLFGNLWIGQHPTPLQGKYQVLFLDFSQITGNIDKLETKFNSYLSINLDAFVRQYSEYYQAEMEEILAQEDFEEKMELIFKAAKAHQYHLYLIIDEYDNFTNVILNERGENVYHAITHADGFYRDVFKKFKGNFERIFMMGVSPVTLDDVTSGFNIGWNISIKPEHP
;
A
#
# COMPACT_ATOMS: atom_id res chain seq x y z
N PHE A 1 -18.21 3.29 8.61
CA PHE A 1 -16.96 3.77 7.99
C PHE A 1 -16.61 2.99 6.71
N ILE A 2 -16.50 1.64 6.74
CA ILE A 2 -16.12 0.83 5.56
C ILE A 2 -17.02 1.10 4.33
N PRO A 3 -18.36 1.08 4.43
CA PRO A 3 -19.21 1.39 3.27
C PRO A 3 -19.01 2.81 2.74
N GLU A 4 -18.71 3.78 3.61
CA GLU A 4 -18.41 5.15 3.16
C GLU A 4 -17.02 5.25 2.50
N LEU A 5 -16.04 4.49 2.99
CA LEU A 5 -14.71 4.38 2.38
C LEU A 5 -14.80 3.81 0.95
N GLU A 6 -15.67 2.83 0.73
CA GLU A 6 -15.87 2.20 -0.58
C GLU A 6 -16.49 3.13 -1.63
N LYS A 7 -17.25 4.15 -1.20
CA LYS A 7 -17.82 5.18 -2.08
C LYS A 7 -16.79 6.23 -2.50
N GLN A 8 -15.66 6.32 -1.81
CA GLN A 8 -14.60 7.26 -2.14
C GLN A 8 -13.80 6.78 -3.38
N PRO A 9 -13.00 7.66 -4.00
CA PRO A 9 -12.07 7.27 -5.06
C PRO A 9 -11.20 6.07 -4.68
N ARG A 10 -10.71 5.35 -5.67
CA ARG A 10 -9.97 4.09 -5.45
C ARG A 10 -8.65 4.27 -4.70
N ASN A 11 -8.02 5.43 -4.85
CA ASN A 11 -6.75 5.74 -4.22
C ASN A 11 -6.97 6.78 -3.12
N LEU A 12 -6.75 6.38 -1.89
CA LEU A 12 -7.01 7.19 -0.71
C LEU A 12 -5.76 7.34 0.13
N PHE A 13 -5.63 8.50 0.75
CA PHE A 13 -4.67 8.68 1.82
C PHE A 13 -5.31 9.35 3.04
N PHE A 14 -4.78 8.98 4.19
CA PHE A 14 -5.30 9.37 5.47
C PHE A 14 -4.16 9.81 6.40
N ILE A 15 -4.16 11.09 6.75
CA ILE A 15 -3.12 11.68 7.59
C ILE A 15 -3.65 11.76 9.02
N ARG A 16 -2.91 11.17 9.95
CA ARG A 16 -3.19 11.24 11.39
C ARG A 16 -1.91 11.35 12.19
N PRO A 17 -1.91 12.07 13.31
CA PRO A 17 -0.78 12.13 14.21
C PRO A 17 -0.35 10.74 14.68
N ARG A 18 0.89 10.63 15.16
CA ARG A 18 1.36 9.41 15.83
C ARG A 18 0.47 9.08 17.03
N ARG A 19 0.33 7.78 17.34
CA ARG A 19 -0.46 7.22 18.45
C ARG A 19 -1.99 7.36 18.32
N PHE A 20 -2.49 7.62 17.13
CA PHE A 20 -3.93 7.68 16.81
C PHE A 20 -4.52 6.36 16.30
N GLY A 21 -3.93 5.22 16.65
CA GLY A 21 -4.44 3.90 16.28
C GLY A 21 -4.31 3.54 14.80
N LYS A 22 -3.40 4.20 14.06
CA LYS A 22 -3.21 4.00 12.61
C LYS A 22 -3.04 2.53 12.23
N SER A 23 -2.07 1.85 12.84
CA SER A 23 -1.75 0.46 12.49
C SER A 23 -2.89 -0.51 12.84
N ILE A 24 -3.65 -0.25 13.90
CA ILE A 24 -4.86 -1.03 14.24
C ILE A 24 -5.91 -0.85 13.15
N PHE A 25 -6.12 0.37 12.71
CA PHE A 25 -7.06 0.69 11.64
C PHE A 25 -6.67 -0.01 10.32
N LEU A 26 -5.41 0.03 9.94
CA LEU A 26 -4.93 -0.66 8.74
C LEU A 26 -5.03 -2.19 8.85
N SER A 27 -4.74 -2.74 10.03
CA SER A 27 -4.94 -4.18 10.30
C SER A 27 -6.41 -4.59 10.19
N MET A 28 -7.32 -3.71 10.59
CA MET A 28 -8.77 -3.91 10.41
C MET A 28 -9.14 -3.93 8.93
N LEU A 29 -8.65 -2.98 8.12
CA LEU A 29 -8.89 -2.96 6.67
C LEU A 29 -8.31 -4.21 6.01
N TYR A 30 -7.07 -4.58 6.35
CA TYR A 30 -6.44 -5.81 5.88
C TYR A 30 -7.34 -7.03 6.18
N SER A 31 -7.73 -7.21 7.43
CA SER A 31 -8.55 -8.35 7.85
C SER A 31 -9.93 -8.37 7.21
N TYR A 32 -10.47 -7.21 6.84
CA TYR A 32 -11.77 -7.11 6.20
C TYR A 32 -11.73 -7.46 4.71
N TYR A 33 -10.72 -6.96 3.99
CA TYR A 33 -10.67 -7.06 2.53
C TYR A 33 -9.93 -8.28 2.01
N ASP A 34 -9.00 -8.84 2.80
CA ASP A 34 -8.13 -9.94 2.37
C ASP A 34 -8.90 -11.26 2.23
N CYS A 35 -8.77 -11.89 1.06
CA CYS A 35 -9.47 -13.13 0.75
C CYS A 35 -9.02 -14.32 1.63
N THR A 36 -7.77 -14.31 2.13
CA THR A 36 -7.26 -15.37 3.01
C THR A 36 -7.76 -15.24 4.45
N GLN A 37 -8.30 -14.06 4.85
CA GLN A 37 -8.79 -13.81 6.21
C GLN A 37 -10.27 -14.13 6.41
N SER A 38 -10.96 -14.64 5.39
CA SER A 38 -12.40 -14.91 5.43
C SER A 38 -12.81 -15.81 6.61
N HIS A 39 -11.96 -16.77 6.99
CA HIS A 39 -12.20 -17.68 8.11
C HIS A 39 -12.22 -16.97 9.49
N LYS A 40 -11.61 -15.78 9.61
CA LYS A 40 -11.59 -14.97 10.84
C LYS A 40 -12.71 -13.92 10.86
N PHE A 41 -13.43 -13.73 9.75
CA PHE A 41 -14.39 -12.65 9.61
C PHE A 41 -15.41 -12.62 10.75
N GLN A 42 -16.04 -13.75 11.05
CA GLN A 42 -17.05 -13.83 12.09
C GLN A 42 -16.50 -13.53 13.49
N SER A 43 -15.28 -13.97 13.79
CA SER A 43 -14.66 -13.72 15.10
C SER A 43 -14.23 -12.26 15.28
N LEU A 44 -13.81 -11.59 14.21
CA LEU A 44 -13.32 -10.21 14.25
C LEU A 44 -14.46 -9.19 14.13
N PHE A 45 -15.43 -9.45 13.27
CA PHE A 45 -16.44 -8.47 12.87
C PHE A 45 -17.87 -8.84 13.26
N GLY A 46 -18.16 -10.10 13.63
CA GLY A 46 -19.52 -10.61 13.81
C GLY A 46 -20.37 -9.81 14.79
N ASN A 47 -19.77 -9.24 15.85
CA ASN A 47 -20.47 -8.40 16.82
C ASN A 47 -20.55 -6.92 16.42
N LEU A 48 -19.96 -6.55 15.27
CA LEU A 48 -19.99 -5.17 14.77
C LEU A 48 -21.09 -5.02 13.72
N TRP A 49 -21.55 -3.78 13.52
CA TRP A 49 -22.51 -3.48 12.48
C TRP A 49 -22.07 -3.98 11.10
N ILE A 50 -20.78 -3.78 10.76
CA ILE A 50 -20.21 -4.22 9.46
C ILE A 50 -20.14 -5.74 9.32
N GLY A 51 -20.05 -6.48 10.42
CA GLY A 51 -20.09 -7.94 10.41
C GLY A 51 -21.49 -8.49 10.13
N GLN A 52 -22.52 -7.74 10.56
CA GLN A 52 -23.92 -8.07 10.29
C GLN A 52 -24.40 -7.56 8.91
N HIS A 53 -23.72 -6.53 8.36
CA HIS A 53 -24.03 -5.90 7.08
C HIS A 53 -22.75 -5.78 6.22
N PRO A 54 -22.11 -6.91 5.84
CA PRO A 54 -20.89 -6.87 5.06
C PRO A 54 -21.15 -6.29 3.66
N THR A 55 -20.14 -5.60 3.15
CA THR A 55 -20.18 -5.09 1.78
C THR A 55 -19.85 -6.21 0.78
N PRO A 56 -20.20 -6.04 -0.52
CA PRO A 56 -19.80 -6.99 -1.56
C PRO A 56 -18.28 -7.17 -1.72
N LEU A 57 -17.48 -6.22 -1.21
CA LEU A 57 -16.01 -6.24 -1.32
C LEU A 57 -15.33 -6.96 -0.16
N GLN A 58 -16.07 -7.44 0.85
CA GLN A 58 -15.52 -8.18 1.97
C GLN A 58 -14.82 -9.46 1.48
N GLY A 59 -13.56 -9.65 1.86
CA GLY A 59 -12.77 -10.85 1.53
C GLY A 59 -12.53 -11.06 0.03
N LYS A 60 -12.50 -9.98 -0.79
CA LYS A 60 -12.38 -10.07 -2.25
C LYS A 60 -11.00 -9.76 -2.80
N TYR A 61 -10.11 -9.23 -1.98
CA TYR A 61 -8.82 -8.74 -2.46
C TYR A 61 -7.66 -9.62 -2.02
N GLN A 62 -6.64 -9.69 -2.85
CA GLN A 62 -5.30 -10.03 -2.42
C GLN A 62 -4.64 -8.72 -1.96
N VAL A 63 -4.27 -8.65 -0.68
CA VAL A 63 -3.81 -7.41 -0.06
C VAL A 63 -2.30 -7.42 0.09
N LEU A 64 -1.61 -6.51 -0.61
CA LEU A 64 -0.21 -6.21 -0.33
C LEU A 64 -0.14 -5.15 0.77
N PHE A 65 0.40 -5.52 1.93
CA PHE A 65 0.59 -4.60 3.06
C PHE A 65 2.06 -4.22 3.18
N LEU A 66 2.35 -2.92 3.07
CA LEU A 66 3.70 -2.37 3.19
C LEU A 66 3.78 -1.42 4.39
N ASP A 67 4.81 -1.56 5.21
CA ASP A 67 5.12 -0.66 6.32
C ASP A 67 6.47 0.02 6.06
N PHE A 68 6.44 1.25 5.61
CA PHE A 68 7.65 1.98 5.23
C PHE A 68 8.47 2.46 6.43
N SER A 69 7.98 2.30 7.66
CA SER A 69 8.81 2.50 8.86
C SER A 69 9.97 1.52 8.95
N GLN A 70 9.87 0.38 8.27
CA GLN A 70 10.92 -0.65 8.24
C GLN A 70 12.10 -0.29 7.31
N ILE A 71 11.93 0.73 6.46
CA ILE A 71 13.00 1.19 5.56
C ILE A 71 13.90 2.15 6.33
N THR A 72 14.95 1.62 6.93
CA THR A 72 15.86 2.34 7.82
C THR A 72 17.32 2.24 7.39
N GLY A 73 18.16 3.15 7.88
CA GLY A 73 19.64 3.10 7.79
C GLY A 73 20.24 4.11 6.83
N ASN A 74 21.42 3.83 6.30
CA ASN A 74 22.23 4.79 5.55
C ASN A 74 21.48 5.30 4.31
N ILE A 75 21.34 6.62 4.20
CA ILE A 75 20.65 7.32 3.12
C ILE A 75 21.30 7.06 1.76
N ASP A 76 22.64 6.92 1.70
CA ASP A 76 23.35 6.64 0.45
C ASP A 76 22.98 5.27 -0.18
N LYS A 77 22.33 4.40 0.60
CA LYS A 77 21.83 3.08 0.16
C LYS A 77 20.32 2.97 0.20
N LEU A 78 19.63 4.12 0.31
CA LEU A 78 18.19 4.13 0.56
C LEU A 78 17.40 3.48 -0.58
N GLU A 79 17.72 3.82 -1.82
CA GLU A 79 17.07 3.23 -3.00
C GLU A 79 17.27 1.71 -3.03
N THR A 80 18.51 1.23 -2.84
CA THR A 80 18.80 -0.20 -2.76
C THR A 80 17.98 -0.88 -1.65
N LYS A 81 17.87 -0.24 -0.49
CA LYS A 81 17.08 -0.77 0.63
C LYS A 81 15.60 -0.77 0.36
N PHE A 82 15.10 0.27 -0.28
CA PHE A 82 13.71 0.37 -0.71
C PHE A 82 13.36 -0.75 -1.70
N ASN A 83 14.21 -0.94 -2.71
CA ASN A 83 14.04 -1.98 -3.71
C ASN A 83 14.10 -3.39 -3.09
N SER A 84 15.07 -3.64 -2.20
CA SER A 84 15.17 -4.90 -1.45
C SER A 84 13.95 -5.13 -0.56
N TYR A 85 13.46 -4.10 0.12
CA TYR A 85 12.25 -4.18 0.94
C TYR A 85 11.03 -4.56 0.09
N LEU A 86 10.84 -3.91 -1.06
CA LEU A 86 9.75 -4.25 -1.97
C LEU A 86 9.88 -5.68 -2.49
N SER A 87 11.06 -6.10 -2.94
CA SER A 87 11.30 -7.46 -3.43
C SER A 87 10.93 -8.53 -2.39
N ILE A 88 11.37 -8.36 -1.14
CA ILE A 88 11.06 -9.29 -0.03
C ILE A 88 9.54 -9.35 0.24
N ASN A 89 8.86 -8.20 0.23
CA ASN A 89 7.41 -8.16 0.47
C ASN A 89 6.60 -8.74 -0.69
N LEU A 90 7.08 -8.60 -1.93
CA LEU A 90 6.46 -9.26 -3.09
C LEU A 90 6.63 -10.78 -3.03
N ASP A 91 7.80 -11.28 -2.60
CA ASP A 91 7.99 -12.72 -2.37
C ASP A 91 7.04 -13.26 -1.29
N ALA A 92 6.91 -12.52 -0.18
CA ALA A 92 5.98 -12.89 0.88
C ALA A 92 4.52 -12.87 0.39
N PHE A 93 4.15 -11.88 -0.43
CA PHE A 93 2.83 -11.78 -1.05
C PHE A 93 2.52 -13.02 -1.92
N VAL A 94 3.40 -13.36 -2.84
CA VAL A 94 3.19 -14.52 -3.74
C VAL A 94 3.09 -15.82 -2.94
N ARG A 95 3.91 -16.00 -1.89
CA ARG A 95 3.83 -17.16 -1.00
C ARG A 95 2.52 -17.20 -0.20
N GLN A 96 2.03 -16.06 0.28
CA GLN A 96 0.75 -15.96 0.99
C GLN A 96 -0.42 -16.39 0.10
N TYR A 97 -0.38 -16.02 -1.18
CA TYR A 97 -1.40 -16.33 -2.17
C TYR A 97 -0.97 -17.49 -3.11
N SER A 98 -0.16 -18.42 -2.62
CA SER A 98 0.42 -19.51 -3.42
C SER A 98 -0.62 -20.33 -4.19
N GLU A 99 -1.82 -20.49 -3.67
CA GLU A 99 -2.91 -21.19 -4.35
C GLU A 99 -3.36 -20.47 -5.65
N TYR A 100 -3.19 -19.16 -5.71
CA TYR A 100 -3.53 -18.32 -6.85
C TYR A 100 -2.42 -18.22 -7.89
N TYR A 101 -1.16 -18.32 -7.49
CA TYR A 101 0.04 -18.12 -8.33
C TYR A 101 0.80 -19.42 -8.62
N GLN A 102 0.16 -20.58 -8.56
CA GLN A 102 0.83 -21.88 -8.70
C GLN A 102 1.67 -21.99 -9.96
N ALA A 103 1.18 -21.48 -11.08
CA ALA A 103 1.87 -21.57 -12.37
C ALA A 103 3.01 -20.55 -12.52
N GLU A 104 2.88 -19.39 -11.91
CA GLU A 104 3.81 -18.25 -12.07
C GLU A 104 4.80 -18.11 -10.91
N MET A 105 4.59 -18.81 -9.80
CA MET A 105 5.34 -18.60 -8.56
C MET A 105 6.85 -18.78 -8.71
N GLU A 106 7.29 -19.84 -9.41
CA GLU A 106 8.72 -20.09 -9.62
C GLU A 106 9.36 -18.99 -10.45
N GLU A 107 8.68 -18.54 -11.52
CA GLU A 107 9.16 -17.46 -12.37
C GLU A 107 9.25 -16.13 -11.61
N ILE A 108 8.23 -15.79 -10.79
CA ILE A 108 8.21 -14.56 -9.98
C ILE A 108 9.32 -14.59 -8.93
N LEU A 109 9.48 -15.70 -8.20
CA LEU A 109 10.48 -15.80 -7.13
C LEU A 109 11.91 -15.86 -7.65
N ALA A 110 12.13 -16.24 -8.91
CA ALA A 110 13.44 -16.26 -9.54
C ALA A 110 13.94 -14.87 -9.94
N GLN A 111 13.06 -13.87 -10.05
CA GLN A 111 13.50 -12.50 -10.34
C GLN A 111 14.26 -11.92 -9.14
N GLU A 112 15.32 -11.18 -9.39
CA GLU A 112 16.03 -10.40 -8.36
C GLU A 112 15.46 -8.99 -8.25
N ASP A 113 15.06 -8.41 -9.39
CA ASP A 113 14.51 -7.07 -9.48
C ASP A 113 13.03 -7.03 -9.05
N PHE A 114 12.71 -6.09 -8.16
CA PHE A 114 11.33 -5.95 -7.65
C PHE A 114 10.35 -5.48 -8.73
N GLU A 115 10.81 -4.73 -9.73
CA GLU A 115 9.96 -4.24 -10.82
C GLU A 115 9.53 -5.39 -11.73
N GLU A 116 10.47 -6.29 -12.05
CA GLU A 116 10.19 -7.50 -12.83
C GLU A 116 9.22 -8.43 -12.07
N LYS A 117 9.44 -8.63 -10.76
CA LYS A 117 8.50 -9.37 -9.91
C LYS A 117 7.10 -8.76 -9.96
N MET A 118 7.03 -7.45 -9.80
CA MET A 118 5.77 -6.72 -9.77
C MET A 118 5.03 -6.82 -11.13
N GLU A 119 5.75 -6.71 -12.24
CA GLU A 119 5.17 -6.90 -13.58
C GLU A 119 4.57 -8.29 -13.76
N LEU A 120 5.27 -9.34 -13.34
CA LEU A 120 4.76 -10.71 -13.41
C LEU A 120 3.52 -10.91 -12.55
N ILE A 121 3.52 -10.38 -11.31
CA ILE A 121 2.34 -10.42 -10.43
C ILE A 121 1.14 -9.71 -11.08
N PHE A 122 1.34 -8.52 -11.64
CA PHE A 122 0.26 -7.77 -12.28
C PHE A 122 -0.25 -8.44 -13.55
N LYS A 123 0.65 -9.04 -14.33
CA LYS A 123 0.29 -9.83 -15.51
C LYS A 123 -0.57 -11.03 -15.14
N ALA A 124 -0.17 -11.79 -14.10
CA ALA A 124 -0.94 -12.90 -13.58
C ALA A 124 -2.30 -12.45 -13.02
N ALA A 125 -2.31 -11.41 -12.20
CA ALA A 125 -3.55 -10.86 -11.63
C ALA A 125 -4.53 -10.43 -12.72
N LYS A 126 -4.05 -9.79 -13.79
CA LYS A 126 -4.89 -9.41 -14.92
C LYS A 126 -5.41 -10.61 -15.71
N ALA A 127 -4.57 -11.61 -15.94
CA ALA A 127 -4.94 -12.81 -16.68
C ALA A 127 -6.02 -13.62 -15.96
N HIS A 128 -5.92 -13.71 -14.63
CA HIS A 128 -6.82 -14.49 -13.78
C HIS A 128 -7.94 -13.65 -13.13
N GLN A 129 -7.99 -12.34 -13.41
CA GLN A 129 -8.98 -11.40 -12.85
C GLN A 129 -8.92 -11.32 -11.31
N TYR A 130 -7.71 -11.37 -10.73
CA TYR A 130 -7.53 -11.16 -9.30
C TYR A 130 -7.64 -9.68 -8.95
N HIS A 131 -8.28 -9.39 -7.82
CA HIS A 131 -8.42 -8.04 -7.30
C HIS A 131 -7.28 -7.73 -6.34
N LEU A 132 -6.49 -6.71 -6.65
CA LEU A 132 -5.33 -6.30 -5.86
C LEU A 132 -5.63 -5.04 -5.06
N TYR A 133 -5.31 -5.06 -3.76
CA TYR A 133 -5.41 -3.91 -2.88
C TYR A 133 -4.06 -3.63 -2.22
N LEU A 134 -3.58 -2.41 -2.32
CA LEU A 134 -2.35 -1.97 -1.68
C LEU A 134 -2.67 -1.16 -0.42
N ILE A 135 -2.12 -1.56 0.71
CA ILE A 135 -2.16 -0.82 1.97
C ILE A 135 -0.73 -0.42 2.33
N ILE A 136 -0.50 0.88 2.57
CA ILE A 136 0.81 1.41 2.99
C ILE A 136 0.67 2.13 4.31
N ASP A 137 1.41 1.67 5.33
CA ASP A 137 1.62 2.42 6.57
C ASP A 137 2.90 3.25 6.50
N GLU A 138 2.88 4.42 7.12
CA GLU A 138 3.99 5.37 7.24
C GLU A 138 4.69 5.68 5.90
N TYR A 139 3.88 5.92 4.84
CA TYR A 139 4.37 6.21 3.48
C TYR A 139 5.38 7.39 3.45
N ASP A 140 5.33 8.29 4.41
CA ASP A 140 6.15 9.49 4.51
C ASP A 140 7.38 9.32 5.42
N ASN A 141 7.56 8.17 6.05
CA ASN A 141 8.58 8.00 7.08
C ASN A 141 10.01 8.26 6.55
N PHE A 142 10.44 7.53 5.53
CA PHE A 142 11.81 7.65 5.05
C PHE A 142 12.06 8.95 4.27
N THR A 143 11.05 9.49 3.58
CA THR A 143 11.17 10.78 2.88
C THR A 143 11.29 11.93 3.87
N ASN A 144 10.63 11.89 5.02
CA ASN A 144 10.80 12.83 6.10
C ASN A 144 12.22 12.75 6.71
N VAL A 145 12.80 11.56 6.83
CA VAL A 145 14.19 11.40 7.29
C VAL A 145 15.15 12.05 6.29
N ILE A 146 14.96 11.85 5.00
CA ILE A 146 15.80 12.46 3.97
C ILE A 146 15.70 13.98 4.01
N LEU A 147 14.50 14.52 4.08
CA LEU A 147 14.27 15.96 4.14
C LEU A 147 15.00 16.60 5.33
N ASN A 148 14.94 15.95 6.49
CA ASN A 148 15.58 16.42 7.72
C ASN A 148 17.11 16.29 7.71
N GLU A 149 17.67 15.23 7.13
CA GLU A 149 19.10 14.92 7.21
C GLU A 149 19.91 15.44 6.01
N ARG A 150 19.31 15.54 4.82
CA ARG A 150 19.99 15.89 3.57
C ARG A 150 19.42 17.12 2.87
N GLY A 151 18.30 17.65 3.38
CA GLY A 151 17.65 18.85 2.87
C GLY A 151 16.81 18.61 1.60
N GLU A 152 16.22 19.72 1.14
CA GLU A 152 15.22 19.75 0.07
C GLU A 152 15.74 19.22 -1.27
N ASN A 153 16.99 19.49 -1.63
CA ASN A 153 17.51 19.08 -2.94
C ASN A 153 17.54 17.56 -3.11
N VAL A 154 17.98 16.82 -2.09
CA VAL A 154 18.00 15.35 -2.12
C VAL A 154 16.60 14.79 -2.04
N TYR A 155 15.75 15.38 -1.22
CA TYR A 155 14.33 15.03 -1.12
C TYR A 155 13.63 15.17 -2.48
N HIS A 156 13.81 16.30 -3.17
CA HIS A 156 13.22 16.54 -4.48
C HIS A 156 13.75 15.58 -5.55
N ALA A 157 15.03 15.21 -5.52
CA ALA A 157 15.60 14.24 -6.44
C ALA A 157 14.92 12.85 -6.35
N ILE A 158 14.33 12.51 -5.21
CA ILE A 158 13.68 11.22 -4.98
C ILE A 158 12.18 11.29 -5.25
N THR A 159 11.53 12.40 -4.93
CA THR A 159 10.08 12.55 -4.95
C THR A 159 9.56 13.24 -6.20
N HIS A 160 10.40 14.01 -6.91
CA HIS A 160 10.00 14.77 -8.10
C HIS A 160 10.40 14.07 -9.40
N ALA A 161 9.79 14.51 -10.49
CA ALA A 161 10.07 14.15 -11.88
C ALA A 161 10.43 12.66 -12.10
N ASP A 162 11.74 12.36 -12.13
CA ASP A 162 12.28 11.02 -12.42
C ASP A 162 12.78 10.31 -11.15
N GLY A 163 12.33 10.75 -9.97
CA GLY A 163 12.71 10.13 -8.70
C GLY A 163 12.12 8.73 -8.54
N PHE A 164 12.93 7.78 -8.08
CA PHE A 164 12.55 6.37 -7.96
C PHE A 164 11.29 6.15 -7.13
N TYR A 165 11.10 6.93 -6.08
CA TYR A 165 9.93 6.85 -5.21
C TYR A 165 8.64 7.17 -5.95
N ARG A 166 8.65 8.25 -6.72
CA ARG A 166 7.52 8.64 -7.55
C ARG A 166 7.19 7.61 -8.62
N ASP A 167 8.21 7.02 -9.25
CA ASP A 167 8.01 6.05 -10.32
C ASP A 167 7.37 4.76 -9.80
N VAL A 168 7.77 4.30 -8.62
CA VAL A 168 7.10 3.17 -7.96
C VAL A 168 5.63 3.46 -7.69
N PHE A 169 5.28 4.65 -7.19
CA PHE A 169 3.88 5.02 -6.97
C PHE A 169 3.05 5.13 -8.26
N LYS A 170 3.66 5.54 -9.37
CA LYS A 170 2.99 5.49 -10.69
C LYS A 170 2.63 4.04 -11.07
N LYS A 171 3.57 3.10 -10.87
CA LYS A 171 3.35 1.68 -11.14
C LYS A 171 2.24 1.12 -10.24
N PHE A 172 2.24 1.45 -8.96
CA PHE A 172 1.18 1.06 -8.04
C PHE A 172 -0.19 1.55 -8.52
N LYS A 173 -0.33 2.84 -8.82
CA LYS A 173 -1.59 3.44 -9.27
C LYS A 173 -2.16 2.77 -10.52
N GLY A 174 -1.31 2.35 -11.44
CA GLY A 174 -1.73 1.73 -12.70
C GLY A 174 -2.25 0.31 -12.56
N ASN A 175 -1.91 -0.39 -11.48
CA ASN A 175 -2.07 -1.84 -11.39
C ASN A 175 -2.87 -2.33 -10.17
N PHE A 176 -2.87 -1.61 -9.06
CA PHE A 176 -3.75 -1.93 -7.95
C PHE A 176 -5.15 -1.34 -8.18
N GLU A 177 -6.18 -2.14 -7.92
CA GLU A 177 -7.56 -1.68 -8.02
C GLU A 177 -7.89 -0.64 -6.95
N ARG A 178 -7.34 -0.81 -5.76
CA ARG A 178 -7.46 0.14 -4.65
C ARG A 178 -6.12 0.34 -3.96
N ILE A 179 -5.89 1.57 -3.51
CA ILE A 179 -4.72 1.93 -2.69
C ILE A 179 -5.21 2.71 -1.48
N PHE A 180 -4.75 2.32 -0.29
CA PHE A 180 -4.96 3.05 0.94
C PHE A 180 -3.60 3.35 1.60
N MET A 181 -3.28 4.61 1.75
CA MET A 181 -2.02 5.05 2.34
C MET A 181 -2.27 5.82 3.63
N MET A 182 -1.45 5.56 4.64
CA MET A 182 -1.51 6.26 5.91
C MET A 182 -0.14 6.82 6.30
N GLY A 183 -0.14 8.05 6.80
CA GLY A 183 1.08 8.75 7.22
C GLY A 183 0.80 9.85 8.24
N VAL A 184 1.82 10.63 8.52
CA VAL A 184 1.79 11.76 9.48
C VAL A 184 1.86 13.11 8.76
N SER A 185 2.54 13.19 7.63
CA SER A 185 2.81 14.42 6.89
C SER A 185 2.19 14.42 5.49
N PRO A 186 1.55 15.52 5.07
CA PRO A 186 1.08 15.66 3.69
C PRO A 186 2.22 15.99 2.69
N VAL A 187 3.36 16.47 3.15
CA VAL A 187 4.43 17.03 2.31
C VAL A 187 4.86 16.07 1.21
N THR A 188 5.14 14.83 1.57
CA THR A 188 5.54 13.80 0.59
C THR A 188 4.46 13.52 -0.45
N LEU A 189 3.18 13.64 -0.07
CA LEU A 189 2.07 13.41 -0.99
C LEU A 189 1.94 14.52 -2.02
N ASP A 190 2.05 15.78 -1.62
CA ASP A 190 1.96 16.90 -2.55
C ASP A 190 3.06 16.79 -3.61
N ASP A 191 4.26 16.39 -3.24
CA ASP A 191 5.39 16.22 -4.14
C ASP A 191 5.27 14.99 -5.04
N VAL A 192 4.89 13.84 -4.47
CA VAL A 192 4.67 12.59 -5.22
C VAL A 192 3.41 12.68 -6.09
N THR A 193 2.40 13.46 -5.64
CA THR A 193 1.13 13.59 -6.34
C THR A 193 1.05 14.81 -7.25
N SER A 194 1.97 15.78 -7.15
CA SER A 194 1.96 16.97 -7.98
C SER A 194 2.00 16.61 -9.47
N GLY A 195 0.90 16.85 -10.17
CA GLY A 195 0.72 16.49 -11.57
C GLY A 195 0.13 15.10 -11.85
N PHE A 196 -0.22 14.29 -10.82
CA PHE A 196 -0.73 12.93 -11.06
C PHE A 196 -2.08 12.60 -10.43
N ASN A 197 -2.64 13.42 -9.53
CA ASN A 197 -3.88 13.08 -8.81
C ASN A 197 -3.87 11.63 -8.26
N ILE A 198 -2.77 11.22 -7.59
CA ILE A 198 -2.56 9.82 -7.20
C ILE A 198 -3.56 9.39 -6.12
N GLY A 199 -3.96 10.30 -5.24
CA GLY A 199 -4.86 9.94 -4.15
C GLY A 199 -5.77 11.07 -3.68
N TRP A 200 -6.86 10.71 -3.05
CA TRP A 200 -7.82 11.62 -2.44
C TRP A 200 -7.59 11.69 -0.92
N ASN A 201 -7.39 12.90 -0.40
CA ASN A 201 -7.21 13.13 1.04
C ASN A 201 -8.55 13.08 1.78
N ILE A 202 -8.71 12.08 2.64
CA ILE A 202 -9.92 11.94 3.47
C ILE A 202 -9.73 12.46 4.91
N SER A 203 -8.55 13.02 5.23
CA SER A 203 -8.20 13.44 6.61
C SER A 203 -9.02 14.61 7.14
N ILE A 204 -9.52 15.45 6.25
CA ILE A 204 -10.15 16.75 6.59
C ILE A 204 -11.68 16.71 6.36
N LYS A 205 -12.25 15.57 6.02
CA LYS A 205 -13.69 15.48 5.85
C LYS A 205 -14.41 15.49 7.20
N PRO A 206 -15.50 16.27 7.36
CA PRO A 206 -16.28 16.30 8.60
C PRO A 206 -16.85 14.93 9.01
N GLU A 207 -17.01 14.04 8.05
CA GLU A 207 -17.56 12.70 8.24
C GLU A 207 -16.51 11.72 8.85
N HIS A 208 -15.23 12.15 8.94
CA HIS A 208 -14.12 11.35 9.47
C HIS A 208 -13.30 12.15 10.49
N PRO A 209 -13.92 12.57 11.63
CA PRO A 209 -13.24 13.35 12.66
C PRO A 209 -12.12 12.56 13.38
#